data_77e154048ac32369e6c6c30aa72e1db5
#
_entry.id   77e154048ac32369e6c6c30aa72e1db5
#
_cell.length_a   1.000
_cell.length_b   1.000
_cell.length_c   1.000
_cell.angle_alpha   90.00
_cell.angle_beta   90.00
_cell.angle_gamma   90.00
#
_symmetry.space_group_name_H-M   'P 1'
#
loop_
_entity.id
_entity.type
_entity.pdbx_description
1 polymer ?
#
loop_
_entity_poly.entity_id
_entity_poly.type
_entity_poly.pdbx_seq_one_letter_code
_entity_poly.pdbx_strand_id
1 'polypeptide(L)'
;MKHYLFFRAAVLTMLLCLTAVVATQAQNATEGREAVTSDSLIALQLRQEGVTFSHDNSVTLLMSGQEKFDDMFKAIKKARSSVHLEYFNFRNDSIASLLFDLLAEKAKEGVEVRALFDAFGNSSNNRPLRKRHLTALREKGIEIYEFDPLTFPWVNHVFHRDHRKIVVIDGKIAYTGGMNVADYYIKGTKVVGSWRDMHCRIEGSEVNTLQRIFMRIWKKVTGEELQGAKYYRGYYTPPY
;
A
#
# COMPACT_ATOMS: atom_id res chain seq x y z
N MET A 1 -48.14 -59.99 30.40
CA MET A 1 -48.39 -58.63 29.85
C MET A 1 -47.52 -57.51 30.49
N LYS A 2 -47.32 -57.46 31.79
CA LYS A 2 -46.57 -56.38 32.48
C LYS A 2 -45.05 -56.36 32.10
N HIS A 3 -44.39 -57.49 31.92
CA HIS A 3 -42.98 -57.55 31.58
C HIS A 3 -42.66 -57.04 30.13
N TYR A 4 -43.60 -57.16 29.21
CA TYR A 4 -43.44 -56.72 27.84
C TYR A 4 -43.52 -55.16 27.70
N LEU A 5 -44.35 -54.56 28.58
CA LEU A 5 -44.48 -53.12 28.65
C LEU A 5 -43.17 -52.46 29.21
N PHE A 6 -42.62 -53.09 30.26
CA PHE A 6 -41.37 -52.59 30.88
C PHE A 6 -40.17 -52.67 29.92
N PHE A 7 -40.07 -53.76 29.14
CA PHE A 7 -39.01 -53.90 28.18
C PHE A 7 -39.11 -52.88 27.05
N ARG A 8 -40.30 -52.59 26.56
CA ARG A 8 -40.53 -51.55 25.55
C ARG A 8 -40.23 -50.14 26.06
N ALA A 9 -40.57 -49.85 27.28
CA ALA A 9 -40.26 -48.58 27.91
C ALA A 9 -38.75 -48.38 28.08
N ALA A 10 -38.04 -49.42 28.56
CA ALA A 10 -36.59 -49.38 28.72
C ALA A 10 -35.84 -49.21 27.39
N VAL A 11 -36.30 -49.89 26.33
CA VAL A 11 -35.69 -49.76 24.97
C VAL A 11 -35.97 -48.37 24.40
N LEU A 12 -37.19 -47.81 24.61
CA LEU A 12 -37.54 -46.48 24.15
C LEU A 12 -36.70 -45.38 24.85
N THR A 13 -36.50 -45.53 26.17
CA THR A 13 -35.68 -44.62 26.97
C THR A 13 -34.22 -44.68 26.55
N MET A 14 -33.72 -45.89 26.28
CA MET A 14 -32.34 -46.07 25.79
C MET A 14 -32.10 -45.45 24.39
N LEU A 15 -33.08 -45.60 23.47
CA LEU A 15 -33.03 -44.93 22.16
C LEU A 15 -33.10 -43.40 22.29
N LEU A 16 -33.92 -42.85 23.16
CA LEU A 16 -33.99 -41.40 23.44
C LEU A 16 -32.70 -40.87 24.04
N CYS A 17 -32.08 -41.61 24.96
CA CYS A 17 -30.77 -41.25 25.50
C CYS A 17 -29.66 -41.28 24.43
N LEU A 18 -29.65 -42.31 23.54
CA LEU A 18 -28.69 -42.36 22.44
C LEU A 18 -28.84 -41.18 21.45
N THR A 19 -30.08 -40.82 21.11
CA THR A 19 -30.33 -39.68 20.21
C THR A 19 -29.94 -38.36 20.86
N ALA A 20 -30.15 -38.18 22.18
CA ALA A 20 -29.72 -37.02 22.92
C ALA A 20 -28.18 -36.90 22.98
N VAL A 21 -27.45 -38.02 23.18
CA VAL A 21 -25.99 -38.03 23.20
C VAL A 21 -25.41 -37.72 21.81
N VAL A 22 -26.02 -38.30 20.76
CA VAL A 22 -25.58 -38.00 19.37
C VAL A 22 -25.87 -36.56 19.01
N ALA A 23 -27.02 -35.98 19.44
CA ALA A 23 -27.33 -34.58 19.21
C ALA A 23 -26.38 -33.64 19.97
N THR A 24 -26.02 -33.98 21.21
CA THR A 24 -25.04 -33.18 21.99
C THR A 24 -23.63 -33.26 21.43
N GLN A 25 -23.22 -34.43 20.92
CA GLN A 25 -21.94 -34.59 20.22
C GLN A 25 -21.92 -33.84 18.92
N ALA A 26 -23.02 -33.80 18.17
CA ALA A 26 -23.13 -33.02 16.94
C ALA A 26 -23.11 -31.51 17.21
N GLN A 27 -23.74 -31.03 18.30
CA GLN A 27 -23.65 -29.63 18.70
C GLN A 27 -22.24 -29.25 19.17
N ASN A 28 -21.59 -30.05 19.99
CA ASN A 28 -20.21 -29.80 20.43
C ASN A 28 -19.20 -29.88 19.27
N ALA A 29 -19.47 -30.66 18.23
CA ALA A 29 -18.67 -30.71 17.03
C ALA A 29 -18.84 -29.46 16.12
N THR A 30 -19.98 -28.76 16.25
CA THR A 30 -20.24 -27.48 15.56
C THR A 30 -19.72 -26.27 16.32
N GLU A 31 -19.72 -26.30 17.65
CA GLU A 31 -19.17 -25.22 18.50
C GLU A 31 -17.63 -25.20 18.52
N GLY A 32 -16.96 -26.29 18.23
CA GLY A 32 -15.49 -26.39 18.13
C GLY A 32 -14.90 -26.08 16.75
N ARG A 33 -15.70 -25.84 15.72
CA ARG A 33 -15.26 -25.27 14.46
C ARG A 33 -15.35 -23.75 14.60
N GLU A 34 -14.24 -23.09 14.94
CA GLU A 34 -14.05 -21.70 14.54
C GLU A 34 -14.51 -21.59 13.09
N ALA A 35 -15.51 -20.77 12.85
CA ALA A 35 -15.99 -20.54 11.49
C ALA A 35 -14.80 -20.05 10.69
N VAL A 36 -14.25 -20.94 9.82
CA VAL A 36 -13.14 -20.58 8.94
C VAL A 36 -13.67 -19.48 8.05
N THR A 37 -13.30 -18.23 8.39
CA THR A 37 -13.73 -17.07 7.62
C THR A 37 -13.07 -17.13 6.25
N SER A 38 -13.70 -16.53 5.25
CA SER A 38 -13.09 -16.40 3.91
C SER A 38 -11.70 -15.79 3.98
N ASP A 39 -11.47 -14.85 4.91
CA ASP A 39 -10.19 -14.20 5.15
C ASP A 39 -9.12 -15.19 5.66
N SER A 40 -9.50 -16.12 6.53
CA SER A 40 -8.59 -17.17 7.02
C SER A 40 -8.16 -18.13 5.91
N LEU A 41 -9.06 -18.47 4.99
CA LEU A 41 -8.76 -19.32 3.83
C LEU A 41 -7.84 -18.60 2.84
N ILE A 42 -8.09 -17.33 2.56
CA ILE A 42 -7.25 -16.49 1.71
C ILE A 42 -5.84 -16.37 2.31
N ALA A 43 -5.75 -16.08 3.61
CA ALA A 43 -4.48 -15.98 4.30
C ALA A 43 -3.69 -17.30 4.28
N LEU A 44 -4.39 -18.44 4.43
CA LEU A 44 -3.77 -19.76 4.33
C LEU A 44 -3.22 -20.02 2.93
N GLN A 45 -4.00 -19.75 1.90
CA GLN A 45 -3.57 -19.90 0.50
C GLN A 45 -2.36 -19.03 0.19
N LEU A 46 -2.38 -17.75 0.56
CA LEU A 46 -1.26 -16.84 0.35
C LEU A 46 0.02 -17.31 1.06
N ARG A 47 -0.10 -17.86 2.28
CA ARG A 47 1.05 -18.46 2.97
C ARG A 47 1.61 -19.68 2.24
N GLN A 48 0.75 -20.52 1.66
CA GLN A 48 1.18 -21.67 0.83
C GLN A 48 1.91 -21.23 -0.43
N GLU A 49 1.58 -20.06 -0.97
CA GLU A 49 2.27 -19.41 -2.09
C GLU A 49 3.54 -18.63 -1.66
N GLY A 50 3.96 -18.74 -0.39
CA GLY A 50 5.17 -18.13 0.13
C GLY A 50 5.02 -16.67 0.56
N VAL A 51 3.78 -16.15 0.64
CA VAL A 51 3.54 -14.80 1.17
C VAL A 51 3.72 -14.79 2.69
N THR A 52 4.57 -13.89 3.17
CA THR A 52 4.77 -13.65 4.59
C THR A 52 3.87 -12.51 5.06
N PHE A 53 3.27 -12.66 6.24
CA PHE A 53 2.45 -11.63 6.86
C PHE A 53 3.19 -10.99 8.02
N SER A 54 3.22 -9.67 8.03
CA SER A 54 3.68 -8.89 9.17
C SER A 54 2.50 -8.49 10.07
N HIS A 55 2.72 -8.42 11.39
CA HIS A 55 1.65 -8.20 12.37
C HIS A 55 1.86 -6.96 13.24
N ASP A 56 2.90 -6.18 12.96
CA ASP A 56 3.31 -4.99 13.72
C ASP A 56 2.96 -3.68 13.00
N ASN A 57 1.98 -3.73 12.08
CA ASN A 57 1.64 -2.57 11.27
C ASN A 57 0.41 -1.84 11.82
N SER A 58 0.48 -0.52 11.79
CA SER A 58 -0.67 0.38 11.95
C SER A 58 -1.03 0.96 10.58
N VAL A 59 -2.31 0.86 10.21
CA VAL A 59 -2.82 1.37 8.93
C VAL A 59 -3.92 2.39 9.22
N THR A 60 -3.72 3.61 8.72
CA THR A 60 -4.74 4.68 8.76
C THR A 60 -5.29 4.90 7.37
N LEU A 61 -6.61 4.77 7.20
CA LEU A 61 -7.27 5.07 5.94
C LEU A 61 -7.44 6.59 5.79
N LEU A 62 -7.13 7.10 4.60
CA LEU A 62 -7.29 8.48 4.19
C LEU A 62 -8.31 8.52 3.07
N MET A 63 -9.53 8.94 3.40
CA MET A 63 -10.73 8.75 2.58
C MET A 63 -10.97 9.87 1.56
N SER A 64 -10.07 10.86 1.53
CA SER A 64 -10.15 12.00 0.61
C SER A 64 -8.76 12.52 0.24
N GLY A 65 -8.67 13.26 -0.88
CA GLY A 65 -7.44 13.95 -1.26
C GLY A 65 -7.00 14.96 -0.22
N GLN A 66 -7.94 15.65 0.43
CA GLN A 66 -7.62 16.62 1.49
C GLN A 66 -6.93 15.92 2.66
N GLU A 67 -7.52 14.84 3.20
CA GLU A 67 -6.92 14.06 4.30
C GLU A 67 -5.53 13.53 3.93
N LYS A 68 -5.40 12.96 2.72
CA LYS A 68 -4.12 12.45 2.23
C LYS A 68 -3.04 13.52 2.22
N PHE A 69 -3.30 14.66 1.60
CA PHE A 69 -2.27 15.69 1.44
C PHE A 69 -1.96 16.38 2.75
N ASP A 70 -2.94 16.63 3.60
CA ASP A 70 -2.74 17.22 4.92
C ASP A 70 -1.87 16.34 5.81
N ASP A 71 -2.15 15.03 5.85
CA ASP A 71 -1.38 14.07 6.64
C ASP A 71 0.04 13.88 6.07
N MET A 72 0.15 13.65 4.76
CA MET A 72 1.43 13.44 4.09
C MET A 72 2.34 14.67 4.20
N PHE A 73 1.83 15.89 4.04
CA PHE A 73 2.62 17.09 4.19
C PHE A 73 3.11 17.29 5.63
N LYS A 74 2.26 16.98 6.64
CA LYS A 74 2.68 16.99 8.05
C LYS A 74 3.81 16.00 8.31
N ALA A 75 3.75 14.81 7.70
CA ALA A 75 4.80 13.81 7.84
C ALA A 75 6.10 14.23 7.12
N ILE A 76 6.02 14.75 5.89
CA ILE A 76 7.20 15.25 5.15
C ILE A 76 7.88 16.41 5.90
N LYS A 77 7.13 17.35 6.49
CA LYS A 77 7.71 18.43 7.32
C LYS A 77 8.57 17.91 8.46
N LYS A 78 8.26 16.72 8.99
CA LYS A 78 9.01 16.09 10.09
C LYS A 78 10.16 15.20 9.63
N ALA A 79 10.32 14.99 8.33
CA ALA A 79 11.38 14.15 7.77
C ALA A 79 12.77 14.63 8.18
N ARG A 80 13.68 13.69 8.46
CA ARG A 80 15.04 13.95 8.93
C ARG A 80 16.13 13.29 8.07
N SER A 81 15.80 12.23 7.36
CA SER A 81 16.76 11.40 6.63
C SER A 81 16.44 11.33 5.14
N SER A 82 15.25 10.86 4.78
CA SER A 82 14.89 10.63 3.39
C SER A 82 13.40 10.77 3.13
N VAL A 83 13.04 11.22 1.92
CA VAL A 83 11.69 11.20 1.38
C VAL A 83 11.75 10.62 -0.02
N HIS A 84 11.19 9.44 -0.19
CA HIS A 84 11.13 8.72 -1.45
C HIS A 84 9.69 8.71 -1.99
N LEU A 85 9.50 9.09 -3.24
CA LEU A 85 8.19 9.19 -3.88
C LEU A 85 8.19 8.40 -5.20
N GLU A 86 7.19 7.57 -5.42
CA GLU A 86 6.94 6.83 -6.65
C GLU A 86 5.47 7.01 -7.03
N TYR A 87 5.21 7.64 -8.16
CA TYR A 87 3.86 7.94 -8.63
C TYR A 87 3.69 7.61 -10.11
N PHE A 88 2.46 7.31 -10.53
CA PHE A 88 2.16 7.22 -11.95
C PHE A 88 2.29 8.59 -12.62
N ASN A 89 1.82 9.67 -11.96
CA ASN A 89 2.09 11.03 -12.42
C ASN A 89 2.10 12.05 -11.28
N PHE A 90 2.86 13.12 -11.51
CA PHE A 90 2.73 14.40 -10.84
C PHE A 90 2.10 15.38 -11.81
N ARG A 91 0.91 15.85 -11.52
CA ARG A 91 0.29 16.87 -12.35
C ARG A 91 0.90 18.23 -12.02
N ASN A 92 1.24 19.01 -13.04
CA ASN A 92 1.78 20.38 -12.84
C ASN A 92 0.64 21.34 -12.46
N ASP A 93 0.20 21.29 -11.21
CA ASP A 93 -0.88 22.09 -10.62
C ASP A 93 -0.55 22.53 -9.19
N SER A 94 -1.53 23.12 -8.48
CA SER A 94 -1.28 23.78 -7.20
C SER A 94 -0.75 22.82 -6.14
N ILE A 95 -1.35 21.63 -6.01
CA ILE A 95 -0.95 20.68 -4.95
C ILE A 95 0.44 20.10 -5.22
N ALA A 96 0.78 19.84 -6.49
CA ALA A 96 2.11 19.40 -6.85
C ALA A 96 3.15 20.49 -6.60
N SER A 97 2.83 21.75 -6.88
CA SER A 97 3.72 22.88 -6.57
C SER A 97 4.00 22.97 -5.08
N LEU A 98 2.96 22.89 -4.23
CA LEU A 98 3.10 22.91 -2.76
C LEU A 98 3.95 21.72 -2.27
N LEU A 99 3.76 20.53 -2.86
CA LEU A 99 4.57 19.35 -2.53
C LEU A 99 6.04 19.60 -2.89
N PHE A 100 6.33 20.03 -4.13
CA PHE A 100 7.69 20.24 -4.57
C PHE A 100 8.41 21.37 -3.82
N ASP A 101 7.71 22.42 -3.42
CA ASP A 101 8.30 23.48 -2.60
C ASP A 101 8.67 22.95 -1.21
N LEU A 102 7.79 22.16 -0.58
CA LEU A 102 8.08 21.50 0.69
C LEU A 102 9.26 20.52 0.57
N LEU A 103 9.33 19.74 -0.51
CA LEU A 103 10.43 18.81 -0.77
C LEU A 103 11.76 19.55 -0.98
N ALA A 104 11.72 20.71 -1.66
CA ALA A 104 12.89 21.55 -1.84
C ALA A 104 13.37 22.17 -0.50
N GLU A 105 12.47 22.55 0.39
CA GLU A 105 12.82 22.97 1.76
C GLU A 105 13.53 21.83 2.51
N LYS A 106 13.00 20.61 2.44
CA LYS A 106 13.60 19.44 3.09
C LYS A 106 14.96 19.08 2.50
N ALA A 107 15.12 19.19 1.17
CA ALA A 107 16.41 18.98 0.52
C ALA A 107 17.48 20.00 1.02
N LYS A 108 17.12 21.26 1.19
CA LYS A 108 18.00 22.31 1.78
C LYS A 108 18.37 21.98 3.23
N GLU A 109 17.49 21.30 3.98
CA GLU A 109 17.78 20.82 5.35
C GLU A 109 18.68 19.57 5.38
N GLY A 110 19.10 19.05 4.21
CA GLY A 110 19.94 17.86 4.09
C GLY A 110 19.17 16.52 4.05
N VAL A 111 17.85 16.55 3.90
CA VAL A 111 17.03 15.34 3.68
C VAL A 111 17.23 14.86 2.24
N GLU A 112 17.48 13.57 2.05
CA GLU A 112 17.57 12.96 0.72
C GLU A 112 16.18 12.86 0.08
N VAL A 113 15.94 13.63 -0.97
CA VAL A 113 14.63 13.66 -1.66
C VAL A 113 14.75 13.03 -3.04
N ARG A 114 14.08 11.90 -3.23
CA ARG A 114 14.06 11.13 -4.47
C ARG A 114 12.65 10.90 -4.97
N ALA A 115 12.41 11.13 -6.24
CA ALA A 115 11.10 10.97 -6.87
C ALA A 115 11.18 10.22 -8.19
N LEU A 116 10.25 9.30 -8.40
CA LEU A 116 10.03 8.58 -9.65
C LEU A 116 8.61 8.80 -10.15
N PHE A 117 8.43 8.90 -11.45
CA PHE A 117 7.11 8.91 -12.05
C PHE A 117 7.12 8.22 -13.41
N ASP A 118 5.99 7.65 -13.80
CA ASP A 118 5.85 6.95 -15.08
C ASP A 118 5.82 7.95 -16.25
N ALA A 119 6.64 7.73 -17.27
CA ALA A 119 6.75 8.64 -18.40
C ALA A 119 5.44 8.73 -19.20
N PHE A 120 4.73 7.60 -19.40
CA PHE A 120 3.43 7.61 -20.05
C PHE A 120 2.36 8.25 -19.17
N GLY A 121 2.36 7.95 -17.86
CA GLY A 121 1.48 8.58 -16.88
C GLY A 121 1.63 10.10 -16.87
N ASN A 122 2.85 10.59 -17.00
CA ASN A 122 3.13 12.02 -17.12
C ASN A 122 2.65 12.59 -18.46
N SER A 123 2.98 11.95 -19.59
CA SER A 123 2.64 12.46 -20.93
C SER A 123 1.15 12.41 -21.23
N SER A 124 0.41 11.46 -20.65
CA SER A 124 -1.02 11.29 -20.86
C SER A 124 -1.90 12.27 -20.06
N ASN A 125 -1.34 12.97 -19.06
CA ASN A 125 -2.11 13.98 -18.34
C ASN A 125 -2.08 15.33 -19.05
N ASN A 126 -3.12 16.15 -18.84
CA ASN A 126 -3.27 17.44 -19.51
C ASN A 126 -2.38 18.58 -18.95
N ARG A 127 -1.63 18.31 -17.87
CA ARG A 127 -0.64 19.23 -17.27
C ARG A 127 0.64 18.47 -16.90
N PRO A 128 1.40 17.96 -17.90
CA PRO A 128 2.59 17.17 -17.63
C PRO A 128 3.74 18.02 -17.07
N LEU A 129 4.58 17.39 -16.26
CA LEU A 129 5.91 17.93 -15.97
C LEU A 129 6.73 17.85 -17.25
N ARG A 130 7.27 19.00 -17.68
CA ARG A 130 8.13 19.11 -18.86
C ARG A 130 9.60 19.13 -18.42
N LYS A 131 10.52 18.87 -19.34
CA LYS A 131 11.97 18.88 -19.08
C LYS A 131 12.44 20.09 -18.27
N ARG A 132 11.98 21.30 -18.60
CA ARG A 132 12.31 22.52 -17.84
C ARG A 132 11.91 22.45 -16.36
N HIS A 133 10.74 21.81 -16.06
CA HIS A 133 10.28 21.67 -14.68
C HIS A 133 11.17 20.68 -13.92
N LEU A 134 11.55 19.57 -14.57
CA LEU A 134 12.44 18.57 -13.98
C LEU A 134 13.83 19.16 -13.70
N THR A 135 14.37 19.95 -14.62
CA THR A 135 15.65 20.68 -14.42
C THR A 135 15.56 21.59 -13.20
N ALA A 136 14.52 22.43 -13.12
CA ALA A 136 14.34 23.33 -11.98
C ALA A 136 14.16 22.62 -10.64
N LEU A 137 13.52 21.44 -10.63
CA LEU A 137 13.39 20.62 -9.41
C LEU A 137 14.73 20.02 -8.99
N ARG A 138 15.55 19.56 -9.94
CA ARG A 138 16.89 19.04 -9.65
C ARG A 138 17.81 20.12 -9.11
N GLU A 139 17.74 21.34 -9.66
CA GLU A 139 18.48 22.50 -9.14
C GLU A 139 18.09 22.87 -7.69
N LYS A 140 16.88 22.51 -7.27
CA LYS A 140 16.42 22.66 -5.89
C LYS A 140 16.81 21.48 -4.97
N GLY A 141 17.59 20.49 -5.48
CA GLY A 141 18.05 19.32 -4.72
C GLY A 141 17.09 18.14 -4.69
N ILE A 142 16.07 18.11 -5.56
CA ILE A 142 15.15 16.99 -5.70
C ILE A 142 15.65 16.08 -6.83
N GLU A 143 16.08 14.86 -6.51
CA GLU A 143 16.43 13.85 -7.49
C GLU A 143 15.16 13.26 -8.10
N ILE A 144 14.78 13.70 -9.31
CA ILE A 144 13.53 13.28 -9.97
C ILE A 144 13.78 12.71 -11.35
N TYR A 145 13.24 11.50 -11.62
CA TYR A 145 13.45 10.78 -12.87
C TYR A 145 12.16 10.14 -13.38
N GLU A 146 12.13 9.93 -14.71
CA GLU A 146 11.05 9.26 -15.42
C GLU A 146 11.31 7.76 -15.49
N PHE A 147 10.32 6.96 -15.11
CA PHE A 147 10.33 5.53 -15.33
C PHE A 147 9.93 5.23 -16.78
N ASP A 148 10.75 4.45 -17.45
CA ASP A 148 10.55 3.86 -18.79
C ASP A 148 10.02 4.87 -19.83
N PRO A 149 10.83 5.90 -20.21
CA PRO A 149 10.48 6.85 -21.25
C PRO A 149 10.25 6.14 -22.58
N LEU A 150 9.18 6.52 -23.28
CA LEU A 150 8.88 6.00 -24.61
C LEU A 150 9.83 6.65 -25.63
N THR A 151 10.73 5.83 -26.18
CA THR A 151 11.69 6.25 -27.22
C THR A 151 11.42 5.48 -28.50
N PHE A 152 11.21 6.21 -29.60
CA PHE A 152 11.11 5.58 -30.92
C PHE A 152 12.44 4.89 -31.26
N PRO A 153 12.45 3.66 -31.84
CA PRO A 153 11.32 2.86 -32.32
C PRO A 153 10.78 1.83 -31.30
N TRP A 154 11.16 1.91 -30.01
CA TRP A 154 10.89 0.89 -29.00
C TRP A 154 9.48 0.98 -28.42
N VAL A 155 8.45 0.80 -29.29
CA VAL A 155 7.03 0.80 -28.85
C VAL A 155 6.62 -0.41 -28.00
N ASN A 156 7.45 -1.44 -27.91
CA ASN A 156 7.26 -2.61 -27.06
C ASN A 156 7.22 -2.30 -25.55
N HIS A 157 7.76 -1.15 -25.14
CA HIS A 157 7.74 -0.67 -23.76
C HIS A 157 6.42 0.01 -23.36
N VAL A 158 5.45 0.20 -24.27
CA VAL A 158 4.16 0.87 -23.98
C VAL A 158 3.41 0.20 -22.84
N PHE A 159 3.46 -1.12 -22.72
CA PHE A 159 2.77 -1.87 -21.67
C PHE A 159 3.55 -1.99 -20.36
N HIS A 160 4.81 -1.59 -20.35
CA HIS A 160 5.66 -1.67 -19.16
C HIS A 160 5.53 -0.39 -18.34
N ARG A 161 4.44 -0.30 -17.55
CA ARG A 161 4.07 0.92 -16.83
C ARG A 161 4.19 0.74 -15.31
N ASP A 162 4.56 1.82 -14.65
CA ASP A 162 4.56 1.91 -13.19
C ASP A 162 3.33 2.67 -12.68
N HIS A 163 2.31 1.94 -12.27
CA HIS A 163 1.06 2.53 -11.79
C HIS A 163 0.97 2.62 -10.26
N ARG A 164 2.08 2.37 -9.55
CA ARG A 164 2.13 2.47 -8.09
C ARG A 164 2.09 3.91 -7.62
N LYS A 165 1.66 4.10 -6.38
CA LYS A 165 1.73 5.34 -5.64
C LYS A 165 2.32 4.99 -4.29
N ILE A 166 3.59 5.29 -4.10
CA ILE A 166 4.34 4.97 -2.89
C ILE A 166 5.05 6.25 -2.43
N VAL A 167 4.92 6.55 -1.15
CA VAL A 167 5.80 7.52 -0.48
C VAL A 167 6.39 6.83 0.73
N VAL A 168 7.70 6.93 0.95
CA VAL A 168 8.35 6.46 2.17
C VAL A 168 9.13 7.60 2.78
N ILE A 169 8.92 7.82 4.07
CA ILE A 169 9.54 8.90 4.84
C ILE A 169 10.36 8.30 5.97
N ASP A 170 11.67 8.58 5.96
CA ASP A 170 12.65 8.13 6.96
C ASP A 170 12.66 6.61 7.21
N GLY A 171 12.17 5.80 6.26
CA GLY A 171 11.96 4.37 6.45
C GLY A 171 10.97 4.00 7.56
N LYS A 172 10.14 4.94 8.03
CA LYS A 172 9.26 4.78 9.20
C LYS A 172 7.79 4.92 8.90
N ILE A 173 7.45 5.76 7.93
CA ILE A 173 6.08 6.03 7.50
C ILE A 173 6.01 5.77 6.01
N ALA A 174 4.98 5.07 5.56
CA ALA A 174 4.71 4.92 4.14
C ALA A 174 3.27 5.33 3.80
N TYR A 175 3.08 5.74 2.55
CA TYR A 175 1.77 6.01 1.95
C TYR A 175 1.63 5.20 0.69
N THR A 176 0.44 4.61 0.48
CA THR A 176 0.08 3.93 -0.76
C THR A 176 -1.44 3.98 -0.98
N GLY A 177 -1.89 3.79 -2.22
CA GLY A 177 -3.32 3.82 -2.56
C GLY A 177 -3.59 4.24 -4.00
N GLY A 178 -4.80 4.73 -4.27
CA GLY A 178 -5.24 5.09 -5.63
C GLY A 178 -4.80 6.47 -6.11
N MET A 179 -4.61 7.43 -5.19
CA MET A 179 -4.45 8.84 -5.53
C MET A 179 -3.05 9.20 -6.04
N ASN A 180 -2.96 9.81 -7.22
CA ASN A 180 -1.77 10.53 -7.67
C ASN A 180 -1.63 11.90 -6.99
N VAL A 181 -0.70 12.73 -7.47
CA VAL A 181 -0.53 14.11 -7.01
C VAL A 181 -1.22 15.05 -8.00
N ALA A 182 -2.45 15.45 -7.67
CA ALA A 182 -3.24 16.35 -8.51
C ALA A 182 -4.35 17.06 -7.71
N ASP A 183 -4.64 18.29 -8.08
CA ASP A 183 -5.68 19.14 -7.47
C ASP A 183 -7.06 18.50 -7.48
N TYR A 184 -7.39 17.71 -8.49
CA TYR A 184 -8.74 17.14 -8.64
C TYR A 184 -9.10 16.12 -7.55
N TYR A 185 -8.13 15.54 -6.86
CA TYR A 185 -8.41 14.70 -5.69
C TYR A 185 -8.98 15.49 -4.51
N ILE A 186 -8.72 16.81 -4.47
CA ILE A 186 -9.24 17.73 -3.44
C ILE A 186 -10.49 18.46 -3.95
N LYS A 187 -10.38 19.06 -5.14
CA LYS A 187 -11.36 20.01 -5.67
C LYS A 187 -12.41 19.35 -6.58
N GLY A 188 -12.20 18.07 -6.94
CA GLY A 188 -12.99 17.43 -7.97
C GLY A 188 -12.72 18.00 -9.38
N THR A 189 -13.61 17.68 -10.31
CA THR A 189 -13.59 18.21 -11.67
C THR A 189 -14.97 18.74 -12.09
N LYS A 190 -15.01 19.61 -13.08
CA LYS A 190 -16.30 20.12 -13.62
C LYS A 190 -17.16 19.03 -14.23
N VAL A 191 -16.55 17.94 -14.71
CA VAL A 191 -17.24 16.84 -15.40
C VAL A 191 -17.73 15.77 -14.43
N VAL A 192 -16.91 15.42 -13.43
CA VAL A 192 -17.17 14.30 -12.50
C VAL A 192 -17.73 14.77 -11.17
N GLY A 193 -17.59 16.06 -10.84
CA GLY A 193 -17.89 16.60 -9.52
C GLY A 193 -16.80 16.23 -8.52
N SER A 194 -17.19 15.82 -7.29
CA SER A 194 -16.25 15.37 -6.27
C SER A 194 -15.57 14.07 -6.69
N TRP A 195 -14.25 14.01 -6.48
CA TRP A 195 -13.46 12.80 -6.79
C TRP A 195 -13.34 11.95 -5.53
N ARG A 196 -13.87 10.73 -5.59
CA ARG A 196 -13.75 9.76 -4.49
C ARG A 196 -12.64 8.77 -4.79
N ASP A 197 -11.68 8.68 -3.88
CA ASP A 197 -10.57 7.74 -3.93
C ASP A 197 -10.02 7.55 -2.51
N MET A 198 -9.20 6.52 -2.30
CA MET A 198 -8.63 6.19 -0.99
C MET A 198 -7.11 6.09 -1.05
N HIS A 199 -6.49 6.41 0.06
CA HIS A 199 -5.07 6.21 0.33
C HIS A 199 -4.89 5.62 1.72
N CYS A 200 -3.72 5.06 2.01
CA CYS A 200 -3.36 4.55 3.32
C CYS A 200 -2.06 5.19 3.78
N ARG A 201 -2.00 5.52 5.06
CA ARG A 201 -0.76 5.71 5.81
C ARG A 201 -0.45 4.41 6.54
N ILE A 202 0.80 3.95 6.48
CA ILE A 202 1.29 2.71 7.08
C ILE A 202 2.49 3.04 7.96
N GLU A 203 2.48 2.49 9.16
CA GLU A 203 3.62 2.49 10.08
C GLU A 203 3.83 1.05 10.55
N GLY A 204 5.06 0.55 10.56
CA GLY A 204 5.37 -0.84 10.90
C GLY A 204 6.38 -1.45 9.95
N SER A 205 6.56 -2.76 10.03
CA SER A 205 7.56 -3.46 9.21
C SER A 205 7.23 -3.47 7.71
N GLU A 206 5.95 -3.31 7.33
CA GLU A 206 5.54 -3.24 5.92
C GLU A 206 6.10 -2.00 5.19
N VAL A 207 6.47 -0.95 5.93
CA VAL A 207 7.21 0.20 5.37
C VAL A 207 8.49 -0.26 4.67
N ASN A 208 9.18 -1.27 5.22
CA ASN A 208 10.40 -1.83 4.63
C ASN A 208 10.13 -2.51 3.28
N THR A 209 8.97 -3.12 3.09
CA THR A 209 8.57 -3.72 1.81
C THR A 209 8.35 -2.65 0.75
N LEU A 210 7.61 -1.58 1.07
CA LEU A 210 7.39 -0.45 0.17
C LEU A 210 8.71 0.27 -0.16
N GLN A 211 9.60 0.42 0.82
CA GLN A 211 10.93 0.97 0.61
C GLN A 211 11.76 0.14 -0.37
N ARG A 212 11.76 -1.19 -0.24
CA ARG A 212 12.47 -2.09 -1.18
C ARG A 212 11.91 -2.00 -2.60
N ILE A 213 10.59 -1.87 -2.73
CA ILE A 213 9.95 -1.69 -4.05
C ILE A 213 10.48 -0.43 -4.70
N PHE A 214 10.45 0.71 -3.99
CA PHE A 214 11.00 1.97 -4.48
C PHE A 214 12.48 1.83 -4.88
N MET A 215 13.34 1.31 -3.99
CA MET A 215 14.77 1.20 -4.24
C MET A 215 15.11 0.32 -5.44
N ARG A 216 14.35 -0.75 -5.65
CA ARG A 216 14.50 -1.61 -6.83
C ARG A 216 14.19 -0.85 -8.14
N ILE A 217 13.14 -0.05 -8.14
CA ILE A 217 12.78 0.76 -9.31
C ILE A 217 13.79 1.90 -9.49
N TRP A 218 14.23 2.53 -8.39
CA TRP A 218 15.28 3.53 -8.42
C TRP A 218 16.57 3.02 -9.10
N LYS A 219 17.05 1.85 -8.64
CA LYS A 219 18.22 1.19 -9.26
C LYS A 219 18.00 0.90 -10.74
N LYS A 220 16.81 0.45 -11.12
CA LYS A 220 16.48 0.18 -12.53
C LYS A 220 16.54 1.44 -13.39
N VAL A 221 16.08 2.57 -12.87
CA VAL A 221 15.98 3.85 -13.62
C VAL A 221 17.30 4.60 -13.65
N THR A 222 18.02 4.64 -12.53
CA THR A 222 19.21 5.49 -12.36
C THR A 222 20.52 4.71 -12.43
N GLY A 223 20.50 3.40 -12.24
CA GLY A 223 21.68 2.57 -12.03
C GLY A 223 22.25 2.64 -10.61
N GLU A 224 21.78 3.58 -9.77
CA GLU A 224 22.24 3.76 -8.39
C GLU A 224 21.60 2.75 -7.46
N GLU A 225 22.41 2.05 -6.68
CA GLU A 225 21.95 1.16 -5.62
C GLU A 225 21.97 1.84 -4.27
N LEU A 226 20.78 2.18 -3.75
CA LEU A 226 20.65 2.77 -2.42
C LEU A 226 20.87 1.69 -1.36
N GLN A 227 21.77 1.93 -0.43
CA GLN A 227 22.11 0.99 0.65
C GLN A 227 22.19 1.70 2.02
N GLY A 228 21.95 0.93 3.07
CA GLY A 228 22.15 1.38 4.43
C GLY A 228 20.89 1.32 5.31
N ALA A 229 21.13 1.12 6.61
CA ALA A 229 20.09 1.00 7.62
C ALA A 229 19.21 2.25 7.78
N LYS A 230 19.69 3.42 7.34
CA LYS A 230 18.94 4.69 7.41
C LYS A 230 17.61 4.68 6.63
N TYR A 231 17.48 3.78 5.64
CA TYR A 231 16.28 3.68 4.81
C TYR A 231 15.21 2.73 5.37
N TYR A 232 15.51 2.03 6.48
CA TYR A 232 14.67 0.98 7.02
C TYR A 232 14.31 1.21 8.47
N ARG A 233 13.14 0.73 8.86
CA ARG A 233 12.74 0.68 10.27
C ARG A 233 13.39 -0.52 10.96
N GLY A 234 14.17 -0.26 12.04
CA GLY A 234 14.81 -1.30 12.83
C GLY A 234 16.00 -1.98 12.13
N TYR A 235 16.44 -3.10 12.69
CA TYR A 235 17.46 -3.94 12.07
C TYR A 235 16.83 -4.72 10.92
N TYR A 236 16.95 -4.19 9.71
CA TYR A 236 16.54 -4.89 8.52
C TYR A 236 17.70 -5.73 7.97
N THR A 237 17.56 -7.05 8.01
CA THR A 237 18.42 -7.97 7.25
C THR A 237 17.69 -8.24 5.92
N PRO A 238 18.23 -7.81 4.76
CA PRO A 238 17.60 -8.16 3.50
C PRO A 238 17.54 -9.68 3.36
N PRO A 239 16.44 -10.27 2.92
CA PRO A 239 16.45 -11.66 2.49
C PRO A 239 17.40 -11.77 1.28
N TYR A 240 18.31 -12.73 1.33
CA TYR A 240 19.24 -13.06 0.27
C TYR A 240 18.52 -13.51 -1.00
#